data_4f19b2c887aae5eb418444d6e660df61
#
_entry.id   4f19b2c887aae5eb418444d6e660df61
#
_cell.length_a   1.000
_cell.length_b   1.000
_cell.length_c   1.000
_cell.angle_alpha   90.00
_cell.angle_beta   90.00
_cell.angle_gamma   90.00
#
_symmetry.space_group_name_H-M   'P 1'
#
loop_
_entity.id
_entity.type
_entity.pdbx_description
1 polymer ?
#
loop_
_entity_poly.entity_id
_entity_poly.type
_entity_poly.pdbx_seq_one_letter_code
_entity_poly.pdbx_strand_id
1 'polypeptide(L)'
;MRFLIPEGSRVLELGCGSGRLLAEVKPTLGVGVDFSPAMIETARRNHPQLTFVQCDVESPEEMANVEGQFDYIVLSDTIGSLEDCQVTFENLHRFCTTETRIIVAYYDQLWGPLLRLAEITGRKMPTEQQNWLETGDIVNLLELADFEIVKRDWRQLIPRAWLGLGSLVNRYIAPFPGIRRLCLRNYVVARSLKALDHRELSVSVVIPARNEKGNIEPAVNRLPKFGSHQEIIFVEGHSQDGTLDEMRRVQSLYPELDIKVMVQDGKGKGDAVRKGFDTAGGEVLMILDADLTMPPEDLPKFYEAIASGKAEFVNGSRLVYPMEEGAMRFLNHIANETFSLLFTWLLNQRFTDTLCGTKVLLKSDYQKISANRRYFGDFDPFGDFDLIFGAAKLNLKVAEVPIRYASRTYGETQISRFRHGWLLLRMVLFAFRKLKALD
;
A
#
# COMPACT_ATOMS: atom_id res chain seq x y z
N MET A 1 14.46 6.67 -6.12
CA MET A 1 13.22 7.21 -5.49
C MET A 1 11.96 7.03 -6.32
N ARG A 2 11.99 7.03 -7.65
CA ARG A 2 10.81 6.84 -8.54
C ARG A 2 9.98 5.57 -8.25
N PHE A 3 10.57 4.55 -7.64
CA PHE A 3 9.84 3.35 -7.25
C PHE A 3 8.93 3.54 -6.01
N LEU A 4 9.15 4.63 -5.24
CA LEU A 4 8.35 4.99 -4.06
C LEU A 4 7.43 6.19 -4.30
N ILE A 5 7.85 7.13 -5.16
CA ILE A 5 7.16 8.41 -5.38
C ILE A 5 6.57 8.38 -6.79
N PRO A 6 5.24 8.43 -6.96
CA PRO A 6 4.60 8.58 -8.26
C PRO A 6 4.96 9.92 -8.92
N GLU A 7 5.09 9.94 -10.25
CA GLU A 7 5.21 11.20 -11.00
C GLU A 7 3.97 12.06 -10.75
N GLY A 8 4.15 13.38 -10.70
CA GLY A 8 3.05 14.31 -10.48
C GLY A 8 2.66 14.54 -9.01
N SER A 9 3.36 13.95 -8.05
CA SER A 9 3.14 14.18 -6.61
C SER A 9 3.64 15.56 -6.17
N ARG A 10 3.10 16.06 -5.05
CA ARG A 10 3.66 17.22 -4.34
C ARG A 10 4.75 16.73 -3.39
N VAL A 11 5.98 17.19 -3.58
CA VAL A 11 7.15 16.64 -2.89
C VAL A 11 7.93 17.74 -2.15
N LEU A 12 8.21 17.51 -0.87
CA LEU A 12 9.15 18.28 -0.07
C LEU A 12 10.43 17.43 0.12
N GLU A 13 11.58 17.94 -0.26
CA GLU A 13 12.89 17.31 -0.01
C GLU A 13 13.67 18.13 1.02
N LEU A 14 14.03 17.51 2.13
CA LEU A 14 14.86 18.09 3.19
C LEU A 14 16.32 17.70 2.98
N GLY A 15 17.23 18.68 2.96
CA GLY A 15 18.62 18.49 2.56
C GLY A 15 18.72 18.20 1.06
N CYS A 16 18.12 19.05 0.22
CA CYS A 16 17.98 18.79 -1.22
C CYS A 16 19.28 18.91 -2.01
N GLY A 17 20.34 19.49 -1.43
CA GLY A 17 21.61 19.74 -2.10
C GLY A 17 21.42 20.48 -3.42
N SER A 18 21.88 19.87 -4.53
CA SER A 18 21.75 20.46 -5.88
C SER A 18 20.36 20.27 -6.53
N GLY A 19 19.35 19.76 -5.82
CA GLY A 19 17.99 19.56 -6.32
C GLY A 19 17.81 18.38 -7.28
N ARG A 20 18.82 17.53 -7.45
CA ARG A 20 18.83 16.46 -8.45
C ARG A 20 17.74 15.42 -8.20
N LEU A 21 17.57 14.98 -6.95
CA LEU A 21 16.60 13.94 -6.60
C LEU A 21 15.18 14.48 -6.79
N LEU A 22 14.92 15.71 -6.34
CA LEU A 22 13.64 16.38 -6.50
C LEU A 22 13.24 16.49 -7.98
N ALA A 23 14.17 16.91 -8.83
CA ALA A 23 13.94 16.98 -10.28
C ALA A 23 13.71 15.60 -10.91
N GLU A 24 14.41 14.56 -10.42
CA GLU A 24 14.29 13.20 -10.94
C GLU A 24 12.90 12.59 -10.70
N VAL A 25 12.22 12.90 -9.58
CA VAL A 25 10.88 12.36 -9.27
C VAL A 25 9.75 13.08 -10.03
N LYS A 26 10.05 14.17 -10.75
CA LYS A 26 9.11 14.94 -11.58
C LYS A 26 7.82 15.33 -10.83
N PRO A 27 7.92 16.13 -9.78
CA PRO A 27 6.76 16.55 -9.00
C PRO A 27 5.91 17.57 -9.78
N THR A 28 4.61 17.69 -9.44
CA THR A 28 3.77 18.84 -9.85
C THR A 28 4.09 20.06 -9.02
N LEU A 29 4.37 19.88 -7.73
CA LEU A 29 4.90 20.88 -6.82
C LEU A 29 6.13 20.28 -6.14
N GLY A 30 7.30 20.85 -6.40
CA GLY A 30 8.56 20.42 -5.78
C GLY A 30 9.18 21.54 -4.97
N VAL A 31 9.35 21.31 -3.66
CA VAL A 31 10.04 22.23 -2.76
C VAL A 31 11.27 21.51 -2.21
N GLY A 32 12.43 22.10 -2.38
CA GLY A 32 13.70 21.64 -1.81
C GLY A 32 14.20 22.59 -0.75
N VAL A 33 14.62 22.04 0.40
CA VAL A 33 15.17 22.80 1.52
C VAL A 33 16.60 22.34 1.77
N ASP A 34 17.50 23.30 1.96
CA ASP A 34 18.91 23.03 2.33
C ASP A 34 19.46 24.21 3.12
N PHE A 35 20.29 23.96 4.13
CA PHE A 35 20.91 25.03 4.91
C PHE A 35 22.01 25.76 4.14
N SER A 36 22.63 25.11 3.15
CA SER A 36 23.75 25.64 2.38
C SER A 36 23.30 26.62 1.30
N PRO A 37 23.67 27.93 1.37
CA PRO A 37 23.31 28.88 0.32
C PRO A 37 23.91 28.52 -1.03
N ALA A 38 25.11 27.94 -1.07
CA ALA A 38 25.78 27.53 -2.30
C ALA A 38 25.03 26.36 -3.00
N MET A 39 24.48 25.41 -2.22
CA MET A 39 23.66 24.34 -2.73
C MET A 39 22.34 24.85 -3.29
N ILE A 40 21.67 25.75 -2.56
CA ILE A 40 20.41 26.36 -3.02
C ILE A 40 20.61 27.16 -4.31
N GLU A 41 21.69 27.94 -4.43
CA GLU A 41 22.01 28.66 -5.65
C GLU A 41 22.23 27.70 -6.84
N THR A 42 22.96 26.61 -6.58
CA THR A 42 23.21 25.57 -7.58
C THR A 42 21.90 24.87 -7.99
N ALA A 43 21.04 24.56 -7.03
CA ALA A 43 19.75 23.92 -7.28
C ALA A 43 18.83 24.82 -8.12
N ARG A 44 18.72 26.11 -7.79
CA ARG A 44 17.94 27.09 -8.54
C ARG A 44 18.42 27.24 -9.99
N ARG A 45 19.74 27.24 -10.18
CA ARG A 45 20.36 27.34 -11.54
C ARG A 45 20.10 26.08 -12.36
N ASN A 46 20.18 24.88 -11.74
CA ASN A 46 20.03 23.63 -12.45
C ASN A 46 18.56 23.26 -12.72
N HIS A 47 17.65 23.67 -11.83
CA HIS A 47 16.24 23.29 -11.85
C HIS A 47 15.31 24.48 -11.60
N PRO A 48 15.28 25.50 -12.50
CA PRO A 48 14.55 26.76 -12.29
C PRO A 48 13.02 26.58 -12.21
N GLN A 49 12.50 25.41 -12.59
CA GLN A 49 11.08 25.07 -12.50
C GLN A 49 10.65 24.58 -11.10
N LEU A 50 11.58 24.38 -10.18
CA LEU A 50 11.31 23.92 -8.81
C LEU A 50 11.57 25.06 -7.82
N THR A 51 10.98 24.94 -6.65
CA THR A 51 11.17 25.92 -5.56
C THR A 51 12.27 25.45 -4.62
N PHE A 52 13.23 26.34 -4.30
CA PHE A 52 14.29 26.01 -3.36
C PHE A 52 14.39 27.10 -2.30
N VAL A 53 14.37 26.68 -1.03
CA VAL A 53 14.38 27.54 0.15
C VAL A 53 15.66 27.26 0.96
N GLN A 54 16.43 28.31 1.24
CA GLN A 54 17.53 28.19 2.20
C GLN A 54 16.91 28.18 3.59
N CYS A 55 17.13 27.11 4.34
CA CYS A 55 16.54 26.93 5.66
C CYS A 55 17.24 25.78 6.38
N ASP A 56 17.46 25.96 7.69
CA ASP A 56 17.83 24.89 8.58
C ASP A 56 16.60 24.06 8.91
N VAL A 57 16.64 22.78 8.55
CA VAL A 57 15.51 21.85 8.76
C VAL A 57 15.26 21.53 10.23
N GLU A 58 16.21 21.81 11.11
CA GLU A 58 16.11 21.65 12.57
C GLU A 58 15.51 22.89 13.25
N SER A 59 15.47 24.05 12.56
CA SER A 59 14.88 25.29 13.08
C SER A 59 13.38 25.37 12.75
N PRO A 60 12.48 25.28 13.74
CA PRO A 60 11.04 25.44 13.52
C PRO A 60 10.67 26.82 12.96
N GLU A 61 11.41 27.87 13.35
CA GLU A 61 11.20 29.25 12.91
C GLU A 61 11.52 29.41 11.41
N GLU A 62 12.62 28.81 10.95
CA GLU A 62 13.00 28.88 9.54
C GLU A 62 12.09 27.98 8.71
N MET A 63 11.77 26.78 9.20
CA MET A 63 10.80 25.87 8.56
C MET A 63 9.39 26.48 8.47
N ALA A 64 9.06 27.48 9.29
CA ALA A 64 7.81 28.21 9.18
C ALA A 64 7.65 28.95 7.83
N ASN A 65 8.74 29.25 7.15
CA ASN A 65 8.74 29.87 5.82
C ASN A 65 8.44 28.87 4.67
N VAL A 66 8.43 27.58 4.96
CA VAL A 66 8.01 26.55 4.00
C VAL A 66 6.51 26.36 4.14
N GLU A 67 5.79 26.68 3.07
CA GLU A 67 4.33 26.61 3.04
C GLU A 67 3.84 25.37 2.29
N GLY A 68 2.65 24.90 2.65
CA GLY A 68 1.92 23.86 1.95
C GLY A 68 1.91 22.51 2.66
N GLN A 69 1.15 21.61 2.08
CA GLN A 69 1.07 20.20 2.46
C GLN A 69 1.53 19.35 1.29
N PHE A 70 2.22 18.26 1.57
CA PHE A 70 2.89 17.46 0.56
C PHE A 70 2.39 16.01 0.58
N ASP A 71 2.41 15.37 -0.59
CA ASP A 71 2.09 13.94 -0.70
C ASP A 71 3.28 13.10 -0.23
N TYR A 72 4.51 13.61 -0.45
CA TYR A 72 5.75 12.97 -0.02
C TYR A 72 6.72 13.97 0.60
N ILE A 73 7.29 13.60 1.75
CA ILE A 73 8.39 14.32 2.40
C ILE A 73 9.60 13.38 2.38
N VAL A 74 10.72 13.84 1.84
CA VAL A 74 11.90 13.00 1.58
C VAL A 74 13.11 13.53 2.35
N LEU A 75 13.75 12.63 3.11
CA LEU A 75 15.07 12.82 3.72
C LEU A 75 16.02 11.79 3.08
N SER A 76 16.83 12.21 2.14
CA SER A 76 17.80 11.34 1.46
C SER A 76 19.21 11.68 1.89
N ASP A 77 19.80 10.80 2.70
CA ASP A 77 21.12 10.96 3.31
C ASP A 77 21.24 12.13 4.33
N THR A 78 20.20 12.92 4.52
CA THR A 78 20.16 14.10 5.40
C THR A 78 20.21 13.72 6.86
N ILE A 79 19.57 12.62 7.26
CA ILE A 79 19.46 12.19 8.67
C ILE A 79 20.82 11.97 9.34
N GLY A 80 21.87 11.70 8.54
CA GLY A 80 23.22 11.51 9.04
C GLY A 80 23.88 12.78 9.54
N SER A 81 23.42 13.96 9.13
CA SER A 81 23.99 15.26 9.47
C SER A 81 23.14 16.09 10.43
N LEU A 82 21.98 15.57 10.87
CA LEU A 82 21.11 16.24 11.84
C LEU A 82 21.69 16.16 13.27
N GLU A 83 21.56 17.22 14.03
CA GLU A 83 21.91 17.23 15.45
C GLU A 83 20.85 16.49 16.27
N ASP A 84 19.56 16.76 16.00
CA ASP A 84 18.42 16.08 16.62
C ASP A 84 17.41 15.58 15.58
N CYS A 85 17.51 14.29 15.26
CA CYS A 85 16.62 13.65 14.30
C CYS A 85 15.17 13.59 14.78
N GLN A 86 14.92 13.43 16.09
CA GLN A 86 13.58 13.32 16.64
C GLN A 86 12.84 14.65 16.52
N VAL A 87 13.45 15.75 16.94
CA VAL A 87 12.86 17.10 16.81
C VAL A 87 12.59 17.43 15.34
N THR A 88 13.52 17.06 14.44
CA THR A 88 13.29 17.25 13.01
C THR A 88 12.04 16.51 12.56
N PHE A 89 11.84 15.24 12.94
CA PHE A 89 10.64 14.48 12.58
C PHE A 89 9.38 15.10 13.18
N GLU A 90 9.39 15.51 14.45
CA GLU A 90 8.25 16.15 15.11
C GLU A 90 7.77 17.40 14.36
N ASN A 91 8.69 18.19 13.81
CA ASN A 91 8.38 19.39 13.04
C ASN A 91 7.72 19.09 11.68
N LEU A 92 7.80 17.84 11.15
CA LEU A 92 7.23 17.49 9.86
C LEU A 92 5.72 17.32 9.87
N HIS A 93 5.09 17.12 11.02
CA HIS A 93 3.62 16.91 11.10
C HIS A 93 2.82 18.05 10.48
N ARG A 94 3.30 19.28 10.55
CA ARG A 94 2.63 20.45 9.96
C ARG A 94 2.47 20.38 8.44
N PHE A 95 3.32 19.62 7.75
CA PHE A 95 3.29 19.42 6.30
C PHE A 95 2.52 18.17 5.89
N CYS A 96 2.03 17.40 6.87
CA CYS A 96 1.39 16.12 6.66
C CYS A 96 -0.13 16.24 6.53
N THR A 97 -0.69 15.51 5.60
CA THR A 97 -2.08 15.10 5.52
C THR A 97 -2.20 13.62 5.90
N THR A 98 -3.40 13.08 5.93
CA THR A 98 -3.63 11.63 6.11
C THR A 98 -2.95 10.78 5.03
N GLU A 99 -2.75 11.34 3.82
CA GLU A 99 -2.14 10.65 2.67
C GLU A 99 -0.62 10.85 2.58
N THR A 100 -0.03 11.76 3.36
CA THR A 100 1.40 12.07 3.29
C THR A 100 2.26 10.86 3.67
N ARG A 101 3.33 10.63 2.90
CA ARG A 101 4.37 9.64 3.20
C ARG A 101 5.71 10.31 3.44
N ILE A 102 6.31 10.01 4.59
CA ILE A 102 7.70 10.37 4.86
C ILE A 102 8.57 9.24 4.38
N ILE A 103 9.58 9.55 3.59
CA ILE A 103 10.58 8.61 3.08
C ILE A 103 11.94 8.99 3.62
N VAL A 104 12.48 8.17 4.50
CA VAL A 104 13.86 8.28 4.95
C VAL A 104 14.70 7.28 4.18
N ALA A 105 15.71 7.77 3.47
CA ALA A 105 16.69 6.95 2.76
C ALA A 105 18.08 7.18 3.33
N TYR A 106 18.75 6.11 3.73
CA TYR A 106 20.06 6.19 4.37
C TYR A 106 20.97 5.01 4.03
N TYR A 107 22.27 5.18 4.22
CA TYR A 107 23.26 4.13 4.03
C TYR A 107 23.25 3.14 5.20
N ASP A 108 23.38 1.84 4.86
CA ASP A 108 23.52 0.79 5.86
C ASP A 108 24.91 0.81 6.51
N GLN A 109 24.97 0.66 7.83
CA GLN A 109 26.23 0.65 8.61
C GLN A 109 27.21 -0.45 8.17
N LEU A 110 26.73 -1.57 7.66
CA LEU A 110 27.57 -2.65 7.13
C LEU A 110 28.54 -2.16 6.07
N TRP A 111 28.20 -1.09 5.35
CA TRP A 111 29.03 -0.48 4.31
C TRP A 111 30.01 0.57 4.84
N GLY A 112 29.96 0.92 6.13
CA GLY A 112 30.80 1.94 6.74
C GLY A 112 32.28 1.80 6.44
N PRO A 113 32.91 0.62 6.64
CA PRO A 113 34.34 0.42 6.32
C PRO A 113 34.67 0.65 4.85
N LEU A 114 33.78 0.20 3.93
CA LEU A 114 33.97 0.39 2.48
C LEU A 114 33.78 1.85 2.06
N LEU A 115 32.82 2.57 2.68
CA LEU A 115 32.59 3.98 2.43
C LEU A 115 33.77 4.83 2.91
N ARG A 116 34.36 4.53 4.09
CA ARG A 116 35.60 5.16 4.58
C ARG A 116 36.77 4.92 3.64
N LEU A 117 36.93 3.69 3.15
CA LEU A 117 37.98 3.38 2.15
C LEU A 117 37.77 4.19 0.86
N ALA A 118 36.52 4.37 0.42
CA ALA A 118 36.19 5.18 -0.74
C ALA A 118 36.53 6.68 -0.53
N GLU A 119 36.37 7.19 0.67
CA GLU A 119 36.78 8.56 1.08
C GLU A 119 38.30 8.70 1.04
N ILE A 120 39.05 7.79 1.68
CA ILE A 120 40.51 7.77 1.71
C ILE A 120 41.07 7.71 0.27
N THR A 121 40.45 6.94 -0.62
CA THR A 121 40.88 6.80 -2.02
C THR A 121 40.37 7.90 -2.95
N GLY A 122 39.74 8.95 -2.42
CA GLY A 122 39.19 10.08 -3.19
C GLY A 122 38.01 9.71 -4.12
N ARG A 123 37.41 8.54 -3.94
CA ARG A 123 36.26 8.06 -4.73
C ARG A 123 34.91 8.52 -4.19
N LYS A 124 34.89 9.01 -2.95
CA LYS A 124 33.75 9.67 -2.27
C LYS A 124 34.32 10.93 -1.60
N MET A 125 33.53 12.00 -1.59
CA MET A 125 33.89 13.20 -0.84
C MET A 125 33.94 12.85 0.66
N PRO A 126 34.95 13.38 1.41
CA PRO A 126 34.98 13.24 2.85
C PRO A 126 33.67 13.79 3.42
N THR A 127 33.06 13.04 4.31
CA THR A 127 31.90 13.48 5.08
C THR A 127 32.37 13.80 6.49
N GLU A 128 31.91 14.94 7.03
CA GLU A 128 32.08 15.29 8.43
C GLU A 128 31.42 14.24 9.34
N GLN A 129 31.44 14.41 10.62
CA GLN A 129 30.83 13.47 11.58
C GLN A 129 29.38 13.20 11.16
N GLN A 130 29.06 11.94 10.96
CA GLN A 130 27.70 11.49 10.61
C GLN A 130 27.13 10.63 11.72
N ASN A 131 25.83 10.76 11.95
CA ASN A 131 25.09 9.86 12.80
C ASN A 131 25.17 8.44 12.23
N TRP A 132 25.52 7.49 13.07
CA TRP A 132 25.56 6.08 12.73
C TRP A 132 24.23 5.43 13.10
N LEU A 133 23.25 5.53 12.20
CA LEU A 133 21.90 5.03 12.43
C LEU A 133 21.67 3.73 11.66
N GLU A 134 21.21 2.72 12.37
CA GLU A 134 20.65 1.53 11.75
C GLU A 134 19.19 1.75 11.37
N THR A 135 18.65 0.86 10.52
CA THR A 135 17.21 0.91 10.17
C THR A 135 16.32 0.85 11.41
N GLY A 136 16.75 0.13 12.45
CA GLY A 136 16.05 0.05 13.75
C GLY A 136 15.97 1.38 14.47
N ASP A 137 17.07 2.14 14.48
CA ASP A 137 17.13 3.46 15.11
C ASP A 137 16.23 4.46 14.41
N ILE A 138 16.27 4.48 13.07
CA ILE A 138 15.39 5.34 12.24
C ILE A 138 13.92 5.04 12.53
N VAL A 139 13.57 3.77 12.64
CA VAL A 139 12.20 3.34 12.97
C VAL A 139 11.82 3.83 14.37
N ASN A 140 12.67 3.61 15.36
CA ASN A 140 12.41 4.04 16.73
C ASN A 140 12.26 5.57 16.84
N LEU A 141 13.11 6.35 16.17
CA LEU A 141 13.01 7.81 16.14
C LEU A 141 11.71 8.30 15.47
N LEU A 142 11.28 7.65 14.38
CA LEU A 142 10.00 7.96 13.74
C LEU A 142 8.82 7.61 14.66
N GLU A 143 8.85 6.46 15.33
CA GLU A 143 7.80 6.04 16.27
C GLU A 143 7.74 6.98 17.50
N LEU A 144 8.87 7.41 18.03
CA LEU A 144 8.95 8.41 19.11
C LEU A 144 8.39 9.78 18.69
N ALA A 145 8.50 10.13 17.41
CA ALA A 145 7.96 11.35 16.85
C ALA A 145 6.51 11.17 16.30
N ASP A 146 5.75 10.19 16.80
CA ASP A 146 4.36 9.90 16.40
C ASP A 146 4.16 9.60 14.88
N PHE A 147 5.12 8.91 14.27
CA PHE A 147 4.97 8.37 12.93
C PHE A 147 4.83 6.85 12.96
N GLU A 148 3.90 6.34 12.18
CA GLU A 148 3.71 4.90 12.00
C GLU A 148 4.45 4.40 10.76
N ILE A 149 5.19 3.30 10.90
CA ILE A 149 5.90 2.69 9.77
C ILE A 149 4.92 1.98 8.85
N VAL A 150 4.95 2.35 7.57
CA VAL A 150 4.17 1.70 6.51
C VAL A 150 4.94 0.54 5.93
N LYS A 151 6.19 0.76 5.52
CA LYS A 151 7.05 -0.31 4.99
C LYS A 151 8.53 0.02 5.09
N ARG A 152 9.35 -1.04 4.95
CA ARG A 152 10.82 -0.95 4.85
C ARG A 152 11.26 -1.63 3.56
N ASP A 153 12.25 -1.04 2.88
CA ASP A 153 12.85 -1.63 1.68
C ASP A 153 14.37 -1.44 1.70
N TRP A 154 15.07 -2.29 0.98
CA TRP A 154 16.52 -2.32 0.86
C TRP A 154 16.89 -2.44 -0.61
N ARG A 155 17.79 -1.60 -1.08
CA ARG A 155 18.17 -1.53 -2.48
C ARG A 155 19.67 -1.36 -2.64
N GLN A 156 20.17 -1.67 -3.84
CA GLN A 156 21.54 -1.41 -4.26
C GLN A 156 22.58 -2.25 -3.51
N LEU A 157 22.64 -3.54 -3.86
CA LEU A 157 23.67 -4.45 -3.37
C LEU A 157 25.05 -4.11 -3.98
N ILE A 158 25.08 -3.72 -5.26
CA ILE A 158 26.30 -3.32 -5.98
C ILE A 158 26.18 -1.82 -6.36
N PRO A 159 27.08 -0.95 -5.82
CA PRO A 159 27.00 0.50 -6.05
C PRO A 159 27.29 0.94 -7.49
N ARG A 160 28.01 0.12 -8.28
CA ARG A 160 28.42 0.42 -9.65
C ARG A 160 27.77 -0.49 -10.67
N ALA A 161 27.50 0.06 -11.86
CA ALA A 161 26.84 -0.68 -12.92
C ALA A 161 27.71 -1.83 -13.53
N TRP A 162 29.03 -1.76 -13.47
CA TRP A 162 29.97 -2.77 -13.99
C TRP A 162 29.49 -3.43 -15.28
N LEU A 163 29.46 -2.68 -16.39
CA LEU A 163 28.98 -3.17 -17.70
C LEU A 163 27.57 -3.78 -17.67
N GLY A 164 26.70 -3.30 -16.75
CA GLY A 164 25.33 -3.78 -16.60
C GLY A 164 25.16 -4.94 -15.61
N LEU A 165 26.23 -5.64 -15.21
CA LEU A 165 26.14 -6.74 -14.26
C LEU A 165 25.64 -6.29 -12.88
N GLY A 166 26.09 -5.11 -12.41
CA GLY A 166 25.59 -4.51 -11.17
C GLY A 166 24.09 -4.23 -11.21
N SER A 167 23.58 -3.74 -12.34
CA SER A 167 22.14 -3.51 -12.52
C SER A 167 21.34 -4.81 -12.49
N LEU A 168 21.84 -5.88 -13.12
CA LEU A 168 21.19 -7.20 -13.08
C LEU A 168 21.14 -7.77 -11.66
N VAL A 169 22.26 -7.68 -10.92
CA VAL A 169 22.32 -8.14 -9.53
C VAL A 169 21.38 -7.33 -8.64
N ASN A 170 21.40 -6.00 -8.78
CA ASN A 170 20.52 -5.11 -8.00
C ASN A 170 19.03 -5.37 -8.30
N ARG A 171 18.70 -5.67 -9.54
CA ARG A 171 17.33 -5.92 -9.99
C ARG A 171 16.80 -7.29 -9.58
N TYR A 172 17.59 -8.34 -9.72
CA TYR A 172 17.10 -9.71 -9.60
C TYR A 172 17.60 -10.46 -8.37
N ILE A 173 18.74 -10.09 -7.78
CA ILE A 173 19.36 -10.78 -6.65
C ILE A 173 19.18 -9.98 -5.34
N ALA A 174 19.48 -8.69 -5.37
CA ALA A 174 19.39 -7.83 -4.20
C ALA A 174 18.03 -7.85 -3.46
N PRO A 175 16.86 -7.97 -4.16
CA PRO A 175 15.56 -7.98 -3.47
C PRO A 175 15.27 -9.25 -2.66
N PHE A 176 16.03 -10.35 -2.84
CA PHE A 176 15.73 -11.61 -2.15
C PHE A 176 15.89 -11.53 -0.62
N PRO A 177 15.04 -12.25 0.14
CA PRO A 177 15.14 -12.34 1.61
C PRO A 177 16.55 -12.77 2.04
N GLY A 178 17.09 -12.15 3.09
CA GLY A 178 18.47 -12.36 3.53
C GLY A 178 19.45 -11.47 2.75
N ILE A 179 19.54 -11.60 1.43
CA ILE A 179 20.44 -10.81 0.59
C ILE A 179 20.13 -9.31 0.68
N ARG A 180 18.85 -8.93 0.67
CA ARG A 180 18.43 -7.52 0.72
C ARG A 180 18.98 -6.75 1.93
N ARG A 181 19.24 -7.44 3.06
CA ARG A 181 19.84 -6.84 4.26
C ARG A 181 21.31 -6.47 4.09
N LEU A 182 21.95 -6.95 3.02
CA LEU A 182 23.32 -6.59 2.65
C LEU A 182 23.35 -5.40 1.67
N CYS A 183 22.23 -4.85 1.30
CA CYS A 183 22.15 -3.69 0.40
C CYS A 183 22.71 -2.43 1.05
N LEU A 184 23.29 -1.58 0.22
CA LEU A 184 23.88 -0.31 0.64
C LEU A 184 22.85 0.69 1.18
N ARG A 185 21.64 0.72 0.60
CA ARG A 185 20.62 1.71 0.93
C ARG A 185 19.39 1.09 1.58
N ASN A 186 19.00 1.70 2.68
CA ASN A 186 17.79 1.44 3.43
C ASN A 186 16.74 2.52 3.12
N TYR A 187 15.49 2.12 3.05
CA TYR A 187 14.33 2.99 2.87
C TYR A 187 13.29 2.67 3.92
N VAL A 188 12.90 3.67 4.68
CA VAL A 188 11.79 3.60 5.63
C VAL A 188 10.70 4.53 5.13
N VAL A 189 9.49 4.00 4.97
CA VAL A 189 8.29 4.78 4.61
C VAL A 189 7.37 4.80 5.82
N ALA A 190 7.02 6.01 6.27
CA ALA A 190 6.17 6.25 7.41
C ALA A 190 5.03 7.21 7.07
N ARG A 191 4.03 7.30 7.96
CA ARG A 191 2.94 8.26 7.92
C ARG A 191 2.73 8.90 9.28
N SER A 192 2.21 10.13 9.31
CA SER A 192 1.89 10.84 10.55
C SER A 192 0.69 10.22 11.25
N LEU A 193 0.81 9.92 12.55
CA LEU A 193 -0.33 9.55 13.38
C LEU A 193 -1.13 10.79 13.81
N LYS A 194 -0.50 11.97 13.92
CA LYS A 194 -1.18 13.23 14.28
C LYS A 194 -2.10 13.76 13.18
N ALA A 195 -1.91 13.31 11.95
CA ALA A 195 -2.78 13.67 10.82
C ALA A 195 -4.03 12.77 10.72
N LEU A 196 -4.11 11.69 11.52
CA LEU A 196 -5.24 10.78 11.50
C LEU A 196 -6.42 11.38 12.28
N ASP A 197 -7.60 11.25 11.71
CA ASP A 197 -8.85 11.65 12.34
C ASP A 197 -9.93 10.60 12.10
N HIS A 198 -10.74 10.33 13.12
CA HIS A 198 -11.88 9.44 12.98
C HIS A 198 -12.99 10.15 12.22
N ARG A 199 -13.43 9.58 11.10
CA ARG A 199 -14.46 10.13 10.24
C ARG A 199 -15.63 9.16 10.10
N GLU A 200 -16.83 9.69 10.18
CA GLU A 200 -18.01 8.93 9.83
C GLU A 200 -18.21 9.00 8.31
N LEU A 201 -17.89 7.89 7.64
CA LEU A 201 -17.85 7.77 6.18
C LEU A 201 -19.06 6.99 5.66
N SER A 202 -19.51 7.33 4.45
CA SER A 202 -20.48 6.52 3.71
C SER A 202 -19.82 5.27 3.15
N VAL A 203 -20.58 4.17 2.99
CA VAL A 203 -20.04 2.87 2.60
C VAL A 203 -20.85 2.22 1.47
N SER A 204 -20.13 1.61 0.54
CA SER A 204 -20.69 0.75 -0.51
C SER A 204 -20.20 -0.69 -0.30
N VAL A 205 -21.13 -1.60 -0.05
CA VAL A 205 -20.88 -3.03 0.06
C VAL A 205 -21.18 -3.68 -1.29
N VAL A 206 -20.14 -4.09 -2.01
CA VAL A 206 -20.25 -4.75 -3.31
C VAL A 206 -20.26 -6.26 -3.11
N ILE A 207 -21.31 -6.91 -3.60
CA ILE A 207 -21.57 -8.36 -3.49
C ILE A 207 -21.58 -8.97 -4.88
N PRO A 208 -20.43 -9.45 -5.40
CA PRO A 208 -20.38 -10.19 -6.65
C PRO A 208 -20.99 -11.58 -6.43
N ALA A 209 -22.03 -11.93 -7.20
CA ALA A 209 -22.71 -13.22 -7.04
C ALA A 209 -22.91 -13.95 -8.36
N ARG A 210 -22.60 -15.25 -8.35
CA ARG A 210 -22.84 -16.15 -9.45
C ARG A 210 -23.29 -17.51 -8.95
N ASN A 211 -24.52 -17.91 -9.29
CA ASN A 211 -25.17 -19.12 -8.79
C ASN A 211 -25.23 -19.17 -7.25
N GLU A 212 -25.70 -18.06 -6.66
CA GLU A 212 -25.78 -17.87 -5.20
C GLU A 212 -27.21 -17.46 -4.76
N LYS A 213 -28.24 -17.91 -5.48
CA LYS A 213 -29.65 -17.53 -5.23
C LYS A 213 -30.05 -17.63 -3.77
N GLY A 214 -29.69 -18.73 -3.08
CA GLY A 214 -30.05 -18.97 -1.68
C GLY A 214 -29.35 -18.06 -0.67
N ASN A 215 -28.31 -17.33 -1.07
CA ASN A 215 -27.51 -16.46 -0.21
C ASN A 215 -27.87 -14.98 -0.33
N ILE A 216 -28.67 -14.56 -1.34
CA ILE A 216 -28.93 -13.13 -1.62
C ILE A 216 -29.71 -12.45 -0.49
N GLU A 217 -30.84 -13.02 -0.08
CA GLU A 217 -31.64 -12.44 1.02
C GLU A 217 -30.92 -12.56 2.39
N PRO A 218 -30.28 -13.69 2.72
CA PRO A 218 -29.42 -13.78 3.92
C PRO A 218 -28.32 -12.75 3.96
N ALA A 219 -27.69 -12.38 2.84
CA ALA A 219 -26.67 -11.34 2.78
C ALA A 219 -27.20 -9.98 3.25
N VAL A 220 -28.41 -9.61 2.87
CA VAL A 220 -29.05 -8.36 3.28
C VAL A 220 -29.47 -8.42 4.75
N ASN A 221 -30.13 -9.51 5.18
CA ASN A 221 -30.66 -9.65 6.53
C ASN A 221 -29.57 -9.69 7.61
N ARG A 222 -28.39 -10.23 7.29
CA ARG A 222 -27.28 -10.38 8.21
C ARG A 222 -26.32 -9.20 8.20
N LEU A 223 -26.46 -8.26 7.25
CA LEU A 223 -25.60 -7.11 7.14
C LEU A 223 -25.97 -6.06 8.19
N PRO A 224 -25.10 -5.77 9.19
CA PRO A 224 -25.36 -4.73 10.15
C PRO A 224 -25.38 -3.33 9.48
N LYS A 225 -26.03 -2.38 10.11
CA LYS A 225 -25.96 -0.95 9.71
C LYS A 225 -24.71 -0.31 10.32
N PHE A 226 -23.92 0.38 9.51
CA PHE A 226 -22.73 1.13 9.91
C PHE A 226 -22.41 2.21 8.87
N GLY A 227 -21.63 3.23 9.29
CA GLY A 227 -21.32 4.40 8.46
C GLY A 227 -22.48 5.40 8.39
N SER A 228 -22.22 6.57 7.82
CA SER A 228 -23.21 7.66 7.67
C SER A 228 -24.33 7.31 6.69
N HIS A 229 -23.99 6.54 5.66
CA HIS A 229 -24.92 5.99 4.67
C HIS A 229 -24.36 4.66 4.17
N GLN A 230 -25.24 3.68 3.94
CA GLN A 230 -24.87 2.35 3.48
C GLN A 230 -25.66 1.98 2.23
N GLU A 231 -24.93 1.71 1.13
CA GLU A 231 -25.50 1.10 -0.08
C GLU A 231 -25.02 -0.33 -0.28
N ILE A 232 -25.87 -1.16 -0.84
CA ILE A 232 -25.59 -2.56 -1.17
C ILE A 232 -25.64 -2.70 -2.70
N ILE A 233 -24.56 -3.16 -3.31
CA ILE A 233 -24.45 -3.29 -4.76
C ILE A 233 -24.27 -4.76 -5.12
N PHE A 234 -25.35 -5.39 -5.58
CA PHE A 234 -25.27 -6.73 -6.16
C PHE A 234 -24.78 -6.65 -7.60
N VAL A 235 -23.76 -7.45 -7.92
CA VAL A 235 -23.28 -7.59 -9.30
C VAL A 235 -23.40 -9.05 -9.74
N GLU A 236 -24.35 -9.31 -10.63
CA GLU A 236 -24.72 -10.63 -11.11
C GLU A 236 -23.74 -11.13 -12.18
N GLY A 237 -23.29 -12.37 -12.05
CA GLY A 237 -22.20 -12.97 -12.81
C GLY A 237 -22.63 -13.97 -13.89
N HIS A 238 -23.73 -13.75 -14.62
CA HIS A 238 -24.31 -14.66 -15.64
C HIS A 238 -24.69 -16.03 -15.04
N SER A 239 -25.49 -16.01 -13.98
CA SER A 239 -26.01 -17.18 -13.27
C SER A 239 -27.06 -17.94 -14.06
N GLN A 240 -27.21 -19.22 -13.71
CA GLN A 240 -28.20 -20.11 -14.34
C GLN A 240 -29.27 -20.62 -13.36
N ASP A 241 -29.16 -20.24 -12.05
CA ASP A 241 -30.02 -20.72 -10.98
C ASP A 241 -31.13 -19.72 -10.58
N GLY A 242 -31.25 -18.58 -11.28
CA GLY A 242 -32.21 -17.53 -10.97
C GLY A 242 -31.71 -16.51 -9.93
N THR A 243 -30.40 -16.40 -9.72
CA THR A 243 -29.77 -15.43 -8.80
C THR A 243 -30.18 -13.98 -9.14
N LEU A 244 -30.24 -13.59 -10.43
CA LEU A 244 -30.65 -12.24 -10.84
C LEU A 244 -32.09 -11.91 -10.43
N ASP A 245 -33.01 -12.84 -10.62
CA ASP A 245 -34.41 -12.64 -10.24
C ASP A 245 -34.55 -12.51 -8.72
N GLU A 246 -33.77 -13.30 -7.98
CA GLU A 246 -33.72 -13.20 -6.52
C GLU A 246 -33.16 -11.84 -6.03
N MET A 247 -32.11 -11.33 -6.66
CA MET A 247 -31.59 -9.98 -6.36
C MET A 247 -32.66 -8.90 -6.56
N ARG A 248 -33.40 -8.97 -7.67
CA ARG A 248 -34.49 -8.02 -7.95
C ARG A 248 -35.66 -8.18 -6.97
N ARG A 249 -35.98 -9.41 -6.59
CA ARG A 249 -36.99 -9.67 -5.55
C ARG A 249 -36.60 -9.06 -4.22
N VAL A 250 -35.34 -9.28 -3.79
CA VAL A 250 -34.82 -8.74 -2.53
C VAL A 250 -34.77 -7.20 -2.56
N GLN A 251 -34.33 -6.59 -3.66
CA GLN A 251 -34.37 -5.14 -3.85
C GLN A 251 -35.78 -4.57 -3.67
N SER A 252 -36.79 -5.26 -4.19
CA SER A 252 -38.19 -4.84 -4.06
C SER A 252 -38.77 -5.10 -2.66
N LEU A 253 -38.25 -6.09 -1.94
CA LEU A 253 -38.70 -6.47 -0.60
C LEU A 253 -38.21 -5.49 0.48
N TYR A 254 -37.05 -4.87 0.27
CA TYR A 254 -36.42 -3.93 1.24
C TYR A 254 -36.26 -2.53 0.62
N PRO A 255 -37.38 -1.82 0.34
CA PRO A 255 -37.36 -0.51 -0.32
C PRO A 255 -36.70 0.60 0.53
N GLU A 256 -36.56 0.37 1.84
CA GLU A 256 -35.90 1.28 2.79
C GLU A 256 -34.37 1.19 2.72
N LEU A 257 -33.81 0.18 2.06
CA LEU A 257 -32.39 0.00 1.88
C LEU A 257 -31.95 0.47 0.48
N ASP A 258 -30.81 1.11 0.40
CA ASP A 258 -30.19 1.49 -0.89
C ASP A 258 -29.56 0.26 -1.55
N ILE A 259 -30.38 -0.53 -2.24
CA ILE A 259 -29.93 -1.75 -2.94
C ILE A 259 -29.90 -1.47 -4.45
N LYS A 260 -28.74 -1.67 -5.05
CA LYS A 260 -28.52 -1.62 -6.50
C LYS A 260 -28.27 -3.00 -7.06
N VAL A 261 -28.89 -3.32 -8.20
CA VAL A 261 -28.71 -4.61 -8.89
C VAL A 261 -28.20 -4.34 -10.30
N MET A 262 -27.09 -4.95 -10.67
CA MET A 262 -26.51 -4.86 -12.00
C MET A 262 -25.95 -6.20 -12.47
N VAL A 263 -25.77 -6.34 -13.78
CA VAL A 263 -25.15 -7.50 -14.41
C VAL A 263 -23.74 -7.12 -14.86
N GLN A 264 -22.75 -7.96 -14.62
CA GLN A 264 -21.37 -7.70 -15.10
C GLN A 264 -21.30 -7.71 -16.63
N ASP A 265 -20.32 -6.99 -17.20
CA ASP A 265 -20.16 -6.92 -18.66
C ASP A 265 -19.26 -8.05 -19.19
N GLY A 266 -18.22 -8.39 -18.42
CA GLY A 266 -17.25 -9.41 -18.77
C GLY A 266 -17.46 -10.73 -18.04
N LYS A 267 -16.38 -11.33 -17.56
CA LYS A 267 -16.38 -12.63 -16.85
C LYS A 267 -15.49 -12.61 -15.63
N GLY A 268 -15.91 -13.35 -14.59
CA GLY A 268 -15.15 -13.56 -13.38
C GLY A 268 -15.39 -12.50 -12.31
N LYS A 269 -14.95 -12.80 -11.09
CA LYS A 269 -15.18 -11.97 -9.91
C LYS A 269 -14.62 -10.55 -10.08
N GLY A 270 -13.42 -10.41 -10.68
CA GLY A 270 -12.77 -9.12 -10.84
C GLY A 270 -13.54 -8.13 -11.69
N ASP A 271 -14.21 -8.60 -12.75
CA ASP A 271 -15.07 -7.76 -13.58
C ASP A 271 -16.29 -7.26 -12.78
N ALA A 272 -16.91 -8.15 -12.02
CA ALA A 272 -18.04 -7.82 -11.16
C ALA A 272 -17.64 -6.80 -10.06
N VAL A 273 -16.52 -7.01 -9.38
CA VAL A 273 -16.02 -6.09 -8.36
C VAL A 273 -15.72 -4.72 -8.95
N ARG A 274 -15.02 -4.66 -10.09
CA ARG A 274 -14.72 -3.39 -10.76
C ARG A 274 -15.99 -2.64 -11.14
N LYS A 275 -16.97 -3.31 -11.75
CA LYS A 275 -18.25 -2.69 -12.10
C LYS A 275 -18.98 -2.14 -10.87
N GLY A 276 -18.99 -2.90 -9.78
CA GLY A 276 -19.55 -2.46 -8.52
C GLY A 276 -18.85 -1.22 -7.96
N PHE A 277 -17.53 -1.25 -7.89
CA PHE A 277 -16.71 -0.14 -7.37
C PHE A 277 -16.78 1.12 -8.24
N ASP A 278 -16.82 0.97 -9.57
CA ASP A 278 -16.95 2.11 -10.49
C ASP A 278 -18.33 2.80 -10.35
N THR A 279 -19.36 2.05 -9.93
CA THR A 279 -20.74 2.56 -9.76
C THR A 279 -21.02 3.03 -8.33
N ALA A 280 -20.21 2.61 -7.36
CA ALA A 280 -20.37 2.88 -5.93
C ALA A 280 -20.38 4.38 -5.63
N GLY A 281 -21.31 4.82 -4.76
CA GLY A 281 -21.45 6.20 -4.27
C GLY A 281 -20.68 6.45 -2.98
N GLY A 282 -20.49 5.43 -2.15
CA GLY A 282 -19.88 5.53 -0.83
C GLY A 282 -18.38 5.87 -0.86
N GLU A 283 -17.91 6.48 0.22
CA GLU A 283 -16.48 6.83 0.40
C GLU A 283 -15.61 5.61 0.72
N VAL A 284 -16.18 4.60 1.38
CA VAL A 284 -15.54 3.32 1.68
C VAL A 284 -16.11 2.25 0.76
N LEU A 285 -15.24 1.53 0.07
CA LEU A 285 -15.59 0.41 -0.81
C LEU A 285 -15.25 -0.91 -0.12
N MET A 286 -16.21 -1.83 -0.07
CA MET A 286 -16.08 -3.14 0.56
C MET A 286 -16.48 -4.26 -0.39
N ILE A 287 -15.78 -5.37 -0.38
CA ILE A 287 -16.17 -6.61 -1.04
C ILE A 287 -16.72 -7.58 0.01
N LEU A 288 -17.94 -8.05 -0.20
CA LEU A 288 -18.53 -9.18 0.53
C LEU A 288 -18.80 -10.32 -0.44
N ASP A 289 -18.15 -11.47 -0.24
CA ASP A 289 -18.42 -12.65 -1.05
C ASP A 289 -19.83 -13.18 -0.79
N ALA A 290 -20.59 -13.43 -1.86
CA ALA A 290 -21.99 -13.84 -1.79
C ALA A 290 -22.21 -15.21 -1.11
N ASP A 291 -21.16 -16.03 -0.98
CA ASP A 291 -21.24 -17.34 -0.31
C ASP A 291 -21.33 -17.26 1.22
N LEU A 292 -21.20 -16.04 1.76
CA LEU A 292 -21.31 -15.71 3.20
C LEU A 292 -20.39 -16.55 4.12
N THR A 293 -19.31 -17.11 3.56
CA THR A 293 -18.28 -17.80 4.35
C THR A 293 -17.50 -16.81 5.24
N MET A 294 -17.45 -15.55 4.83
CA MET A 294 -17.12 -14.43 5.69
C MET A 294 -18.43 -13.85 6.26
N PRO A 295 -18.61 -13.86 7.59
CA PRO A 295 -19.84 -13.34 8.19
C PRO A 295 -20.03 -11.86 7.91
N PRO A 296 -21.19 -11.44 7.33
CA PRO A 296 -21.49 -10.01 7.11
C PRO A 296 -21.41 -9.18 8.39
N GLU A 297 -21.66 -9.80 9.54
CA GLU A 297 -21.60 -9.21 10.88
C GLU A 297 -20.20 -8.71 11.26
N ASP A 298 -19.16 -9.20 10.59
CA ASP A 298 -17.77 -8.76 10.82
C ASP A 298 -17.39 -7.49 10.02
N LEU A 299 -18.18 -7.07 9.01
CA LEU A 299 -17.87 -5.88 8.19
C LEU A 299 -17.69 -4.58 8.97
N PRO A 300 -18.41 -4.31 10.07
CA PRO A 300 -18.15 -3.11 10.89
C PRO A 300 -16.71 -3.02 11.40
N LYS A 301 -16.03 -4.14 11.66
CA LYS A 301 -14.61 -4.15 12.09
C LYS A 301 -13.68 -3.63 10.99
N PHE A 302 -13.98 -3.97 9.74
CA PHE A 302 -13.25 -3.49 8.58
C PHE A 302 -13.50 -2.00 8.33
N TYR A 303 -14.76 -1.58 8.46
CA TYR A 303 -15.15 -0.18 8.37
C TYR A 303 -14.40 0.66 9.41
N GLU A 304 -14.42 0.23 10.67
CA GLU A 304 -13.77 0.95 11.76
C GLU A 304 -12.24 1.09 11.56
N ALA A 305 -11.59 0.09 10.98
CA ALA A 305 -10.17 0.18 10.67
C ALA A 305 -9.84 1.28 9.63
N ILE A 306 -10.75 1.53 8.68
CA ILE A 306 -10.62 2.64 7.71
C ILE A 306 -11.06 3.96 8.34
N ALA A 307 -12.23 4.00 8.98
CA ALA A 307 -12.83 5.21 9.52
C ALA A 307 -11.98 5.86 10.61
N SER A 308 -11.32 5.05 11.44
CA SER A 308 -10.35 5.51 12.46
C SER A 308 -8.97 5.87 11.89
N GLY A 309 -8.74 5.70 10.59
CA GLY A 309 -7.43 5.91 9.97
C GLY A 309 -6.36 4.87 10.33
N LYS A 310 -6.68 3.81 11.10
CA LYS A 310 -5.71 2.75 11.45
C LYS A 310 -5.17 2.00 10.22
N ALA A 311 -5.98 1.93 9.17
CA ALA A 311 -5.59 1.35 7.90
C ALA A 311 -6.11 2.16 6.72
N GLU A 312 -5.50 2.00 5.56
CA GLU A 312 -5.93 2.57 4.29
C GLU A 312 -6.36 1.48 3.30
N PHE A 313 -5.87 0.27 3.55
CA PHE A 313 -6.29 -0.95 2.87
C PHE A 313 -6.47 -2.06 3.91
N VAL A 314 -7.66 -2.63 4.00
CA VAL A 314 -7.96 -3.72 4.94
C VAL A 314 -8.22 -5.00 4.19
N ASN A 315 -7.52 -6.05 4.60
CA ASN A 315 -7.66 -7.41 4.09
C ASN A 315 -8.26 -8.32 5.17
N GLY A 316 -9.18 -9.21 4.80
CA GLY A 316 -9.63 -10.26 5.70
C GLY A 316 -8.56 -11.35 5.86
N SER A 317 -8.45 -11.94 7.06
CA SER A 317 -7.59 -13.09 7.29
C SER A 317 -8.38 -14.22 7.98
N ARG A 318 -8.42 -15.39 7.32
CA ARG A 318 -9.09 -16.61 7.78
C ARG A 318 -8.17 -17.50 8.64
N LEU A 319 -6.88 -17.16 8.72
CA LEU A 319 -5.84 -18.05 9.27
C LEU A 319 -5.55 -17.81 10.75
N VAL A 320 -6.27 -16.90 11.40
CA VAL A 320 -6.04 -16.52 12.80
C VAL A 320 -6.90 -17.33 13.75
N TYR A 321 -8.16 -17.57 13.42
CA TYR A 321 -9.08 -18.35 14.24
C TYR A 321 -9.14 -19.80 13.79
N PRO A 322 -9.47 -20.74 14.71
CA PRO A 322 -9.79 -22.10 14.32
C PRO A 322 -10.92 -22.11 13.29
N MET A 323 -10.68 -22.80 12.18
CA MET A 323 -11.71 -22.99 11.15
C MET A 323 -12.63 -24.16 11.54
N GLU A 324 -13.88 -24.10 11.08
CA GLU A 324 -14.81 -25.23 11.20
C GLU A 324 -14.22 -26.49 10.58
N GLU A 325 -14.54 -27.67 11.13
CA GLU A 325 -14.05 -28.95 10.66
C GLU A 325 -14.37 -29.13 9.16
N GLY A 326 -13.34 -29.35 8.37
CA GLY A 326 -13.45 -29.50 6.90
C GLY A 326 -13.32 -28.22 6.08
N ALA A 327 -13.28 -27.02 6.67
CA ALA A 327 -13.18 -25.76 5.95
C ALA A 327 -11.82 -25.59 5.22
N MET A 328 -10.74 -26.15 5.75
CA MET A 328 -9.42 -26.16 5.08
C MET A 328 -8.66 -27.46 5.31
N ARG A 329 -8.10 -28.03 4.23
CA ARG A 329 -7.26 -29.23 4.33
C ARG A 329 -5.80 -28.85 4.60
N PHE A 330 -5.03 -29.75 5.26
CA PHE A 330 -3.63 -29.55 5.65
C PHE A 330 -2.73 -29.00 4.53
N LEU A 331 -2.82 -29.53 3.32
CA LEU A 331 -2.04 -29.04 2.17
C LEU A 331 -2.39 -27.58 1.76
N ASN A 332 -3.65 -27.17 1.91
CA ASN A 332 -4.05 -25.80 1.65
C ASN A 332 -3.49 -24.85 2.71
N HIS A 333 -3.36 -25.29 3.96
CA HIS A 333 -2.74 -24.50 5.02
C HIS A 333 -1.27 -24.23 4.73
N ILE A 334 -0.48 -25.26 4.38
CA ILE A 334 0.93 -25.11 3.99
C ILE A 334 1.08 -24.17 2.77
N ALA A 335 0.22 -24.35 1.76
CA ALA A 335 0.23 -23.49 0.59
C ALA A 335 -0.06 -22.03 0.96
N ASN A 336 -1.07 -21.78 1.80
CA ASN A 336 -1.40 -20.43 2.24
C ASN A 336 -0.26 -19.79 3.05
N GLU A 337 0.39 -20.51 3.96
CA GLU A 337 1.55 -19.99 4.68
C GLU A 337 2.71 -19.64 3.73
N THR A 338 2.99 -20.50 2.76
CA THR A 338 4.03 -20.24 1.76
C THR A 338 3.73 -18.98 0.94
N PHE A 339 2.50 -18.84 0.46
CA PHE A 339 2.08 -17.64 -0.27
C PHE A 339 2.06 -16.40 0.62
N SER A 340 1.63 -16.51 1.88
CA SER A 340 1.71 -15.44 2.88
C SER A 340 3.13 -14.89 3.01
N LEU A 341 4.12 -15.75 3.18
CA LEU A 341 5.54 -15.36 3.26
C LEU A 341 6.01 -14.69 1.97
N LEU A 342 5.66 -15.23 0.81
CA LEU A 342 6.01 -14.66 -0.49
C LEU A 342 5.38 -13.28 -0.69
N PHE A 343 4.10 -13.11 -0.37
CA PHE A 343 3.43 -11.82 -0.50
C PHE A 343 3.90 -10.80 0.55
N THR A 344 4.13 -11.21 1.80
CA THR A 344 4.74 -10.35 2.82
C THR A 344 6.11 -9.80 2.34
N TRP A 345 6.92 -10.66 1.72
CA TRP A 345 8.17 -10.23 1.12
C TRP A 345 7.97 -9.30 -0.09
N LEU A 346 7.06 -9.64 -1.00
CA LEU A 346 6.79 -8.84 -2.19
C LEU A 346 6.28 -7.44 -1.86
N LEU A 347 5.36 -7.34 -0.89
CA LEU A 347 4.67 -6.10 -0.53
C LEU A 347 5.43 -5.27 0.50
N ASN A 348 6.44 -5.86 1.18
CA ASN A 348 7.14 -5.27 2.34
C ASN A 348 6.21 -4.87 3.49
N GLN A 349 5.03 -5.48 3.55
CA GLN A 349 4.05 -5.39 4.63
C GLN A 349 3.52 -6.78 4.94
N ARG A 350 3.10 -7.02 6.18
CA ARG A 350 2.57 -8.32 6.58
C ARG A 350 1.26 -8.62 5.83
N PHE A 351 1.20 -9.81 5.25
CA PHE A 351 0.03 -10.35 4.56
C PHE A 351 -0.09 -11.82 4.91
N THR A 352 -1.11 -12.22 5.69
CA THR A 352 -1.28 -13.60 6.14
C THR A 352 -2.23 -14.40 5.25
N ASP A 353 -3.23 -13.75 4.64
CA ASP A 353 -4.21 -14.42 3.78
C ASP A 353 -4.44 -13.62 2.49
N THR A 354 -3.83 -14.06 1.40
CA THR A 354 -3.97 -13.41 0.09
C THR A 354 -5.25 -13.77 -0.65
N LEU A 355 -5.93 -14.84 -0.22
CA LEU A 355 -7.09 -15.40 -0.91
C LEU A 355 -8.42 -15.11 -0.19
N CYS A 356 -8.42 -14.38 0.92
CA CYS A 356 -9.65 -13.87 1.50
C CYS A 356 -10.29 -12.87 0.53
N GLY A 357 -11.55 -13.05 0.17
CA GLY A 357 -12.22 -12.18 -0.79
C GLY A 357 -12.58 -10.80 -0.28
N THR A 358 -12.65 -10.61 1.05
CA THR A 358 -13.00 -9.34 1.65
C THR A 358 -11.81 -8.37 1.61
N LYS A 359 -11.99 -7.29 0.85
CA LYS A 359 -11.05 -6.18 0.73
C LYS A 359 -11.82 -4.88 0.96
N VAL A 360 -11.21 -3.96 1.71
CA VAL A 360 -11.82 -2.67 2.03
C VAL A 360 -10.79 -1.56 1.86
N LEU A 361 -11.19 -0.48 1.20
CA LEU A 361 -10.34 0.69 0.94
C LEU A 361 -11.19 1.94 0.70
N LEU A 362 -10.57 3.11 0.72
CA LEU A 362 -11.23 4.36 0.32
C LEU A 362 -11.46 4.39 -1.20
N LYS A 363 -12.59 4.97 -1.61
CA LYS A 363 -12.91 5.19 -3.03
C LYS A 363 -11.86 6.05 -3.73
N SER A 364 -11.31 7.05 -3.04
CA SER A 364 -10.21 7.89 -3.56
C SER A 364 -8.96 7.07 -3.91
N ASP A 365 -8.60 6.09 -3.07
CA ASP A 365 -7.47 5.22 -3.33
C ASP A 365 -7.76 4.20 -4.44
N TYR A 366 -8.98 3.66 -4.49
CA TYR A 366 -9.42 2.85 -5.62
C TYR A 366 -9.32 3.60 -6.94
N GLN A 367 -9.72 4.88 -6.99
CA GLN A 367 -9.60 5.71 -8.20
C GLN A 367 -8.14 5.85 -8.65
N LYS A 368 -7.20 6.07 -7.71
CA LYS A 368 -5.75 6.11 -8.01
C LYS A 368 -5.26 4.75 -8.54
N ILE A 369 -5.70 3.64 -7.95
CA ILE A 369 -5.37 2.28 -8.41
C ILE A 369 -5.94 2.03 -9.80
N SER A 370 -7.21 2.37 -10.03
CA SER A 370 -7.91 2.18 -11.31
C SER A 370 -7.25 2.98 -12.44
N ALA A 371 -6.89 4.24 -12.20
CA ALA A 371 -6.19 5.08 -13.16
C ALA A 371 -4.82 4.51 -13.58
N ASN A 372 -4.16 3.79 -12.67
CA ASN A 372 -2.84 3.19 -12.88
C ASN A 372 -2.90 1.69 -13.23
N ARG A 373 -4.07 1.12 -13.47
CA ARG A 373 -4.27 -0.33 -13.73
C ARG A 373 -3.41 -0.85 -14.88
N ARG A 374 -3.17 -0.05 -15.91
CA ARG A 374 -2.28 -0.41 -17.03
C ARG A 374 -0.86 -0.80 -16.59
N TYR A 375 -0.39 -0.32 -15.45
CA TYR A 375 0.91 -0.69 -14.91
C TYR A 375 1.00 -2.18 -14.58
N PHE A 376 -0.09 -2.75 -14.02
CA PHE A 376 -0.17 -4.18 -13.69
C PHE A 376 -0.74 -5.03 -14.85
N GLY A 377 -1.42 -4.42 -15.84
CA GLY A 377 -2.06 -5.13 -16.94
C GLY A 377 -3.31 -5.90 -16.51
N ASP A 378 -3.84 -6.74 -17.42
CA ASP A 378 -5.11 -7.45 -17.22
C ASP A 378 -4.96 -8.84 -16.57
N PHE A 379 -3.75 -9.16 -16.04
CA PHE A 379 -3.50 -10.45 -15.42
C PHE A 379 -3.94 -10.45 -13.96
N ASP A 380 -5.23 -10.62 -13.71
CA ASP A 380 -5.80 -10.86 -12.38
C ASP A 380 -6.85 -11.98 -12.44
N PRO A 381 -6.41 -13.24 -12.26
CA PRO A 381 -7.30 -14.39 -12.36
C PRO A 381 -8.27 -14.51 -11.18
N PHE A 382 -8.06 -13.80 -10.09
CA PHE A 382 -8.87 -13.86 -8.86
C PHE A 382 -9.75 -12.63 -8.67
N GLY A 383 -9.42 -11.52 -9.34
CA GLY A 383 -10.22 -10.31 -9.40
C GLY A 383 -10.02 -9.31 -8.27
N ASP A 384 -9.03 -9.53 -7.41
CA ASP A 384 -8.73 -8.65 -6.26
C ASP A 384 -7.23 -8.41 -6.03
N PHE A 385 -6.35 -9.00 -6.85
CA PHE A 385 -4.91 -8.80 -6.75
C PHE A 385 -4.46 -7.44 -7.28
N ASP A 386 -5.17 -6.86 -8.22
CA ASP A 386 -4.93 -5.49 -8.68
C ASP A 386 -5.07 -4.49 -7.51
N LEU A 387 -6.02 -4.72 -6.60
CA LEU A 387 -6.21 -3.92 -5.39
C LEU A 387 -5.02 -4.06 -4.43
N ILE A 388 -4.57 -5.30 -4.17
CA ILE A 388 -3.43 -5.58 -3.28
C ILE A 388 -2.14 -4.94 -3.83
N PHE A 389 -1.86 -5.12 -5.11
CA PHE A 389 -0.65 -4.58 -5.73
C PHE A 389 -0.72 -3.06 -5.89
N GLY A 390 -1.92 -2.53 -6.17
CA GLY A 390 -2.18 -1.09 -6.21
C GLY A 390 -1.94 -0.44 -4.86
N ALA A 391 -2.48 -1.01 -3.78
CA ALA A 391 -2.26 -0.55 -2.41
C ALA A 391 -0.77 -0.53 -2.05
N ALA A 392 -0.02 -1.61 -2.39
CA ALA A 392 1.42 -1.66 -2.16
C ALA A 392 2.20 -0.61 -2.96
N LYS A 393 1.79 -0.33 -4.22
CA LYS A 393 2.43 0.67 -5.08
C LYS A 393 2.17 2.09 -4.59
N LEU A 394 0.97 2.36 -4.07
CA LEU A 394 0.61 3.65 -3.48
C LEU A 394 1.16 3.83 -2.05
N ASN A 395 1.87 2.85 -1.51
CA ASN A 395 2.35 2.85 -0.12
C ASN A 395 1.22 2.99 0.90
N LEU A 396 0.06 2.39 0.65
CA LEU A 396 -1.04 2.39 1.61
C LEU A 396 -0.69 1.53 2.82
N LYS A 397 -1.11 1.99 4.01
CA LYS A 397 -1.01 1.18 5.22
C LYS A 397 -2.00 0.03 5.16
N VAL A 398 -1.48 -1.19 5.15
CA VAL A 398 -2.28 -2.42 5.15
C VAL A 398 -2.52 -2.89 6.57
N ALA A 399 -3.76 -3.24 6.89
CA ALA A 399 -4.13 -4.01 8.09
C ALA A 399 -4.90 -5.27 7.70
N GLU A 400 -4.85 -6.27 8.56
CA GLU A 400 -5.62 -7.50 8.41
C GLU A 400 -6.61 -7.65 9.56
N VAL A 401 -7.87 -7.88 9.21
CA VAL A 401 -8.93 -8.16 10.18
C VAL A 401 -9.16 -9.68 10.21
N PRO A 402 -8.93 -10.33 11.37
CA PRO A 402 -9.25 -11.74 11.53
C PRO A 402 -10.74 -12.00 11.46
N ILE A 403 -11.13 -13.01 10.69
CA ILE A 403 -12.51 -13.46 10.54
C ILE A 403 -12.65 -14.92 10.93
N ARG A 404 -13.82 -15.31 11.46
CA ARG A 404 -14.20 -16.71 11.63
C ARG A 404 -14.79 -17.20 10.31
N TYR A 405 -14.03 -18.02 9.61
CA TYR A 405 -14.43 -18.55 8.32
C TYR A 405 -15.44 -19.69 8.52
N ALA A 406 -16.68 -19.43 8.12
CA ALA A 406 -17.78 -20.38 8.21
C ALA A 406 -17.81 -21.35 7.03
N SER A 407 -18.47 -22.48 7.21
CA SER A 407 -18.76 -23.39 6.11
C SER A 407 -19.84 -22.81 5.21
N ARG A 408 -19.72 -23.07 3.92
CA ARG A 408 -20.69 -22.64 2.89
C ARG A 408 -22.02 -23.36 3.12
N THR A 409 -23.12 -22.61 3.08
CA THR A 409 -24.47 -23.15 3.26
C THR A 409 -25.20 -23.44 1.96
N TYR A 410 -24.83 -22.74 0.85
CA TYR A 410 -25.43 -22.87 -0.48
C TYR A 410 -24.36 -22.80 -1.59
N GLY A 411 -24.58 -23.49 -2.70
CA GLY A 411 -23.69 -23.47 -3.87
C GLY A 411 -22.47 -24.38 -3.75
N GLU A 412 -21.67 -24.47 -4.79
CA GLU A 412 -20.46 -25.29 -4.88
C GLU A 412 -19.19 -24.46 -5.02
N THR A 413 -18.08 -24.97 -4.48
CA THR A 413 -16.76 -24.34 -4.61
C THR A 413 -16.25 -24.41 -6.05
N GLN A 414 -16.04 -23.27 -6.69
CA GLN A 414 -15.52 -23.19 -8.06
C GLN A 414 -13.98 -23.22 -8.13
N ILE A 415 -13.28 -23.50 -7.03
CA ILE A 415 -11.82 -23.45 -6.94
C ILE A 415 -11.18 -24.80 -7.25
N SER A 416 -10.40 -24.88 -8.34
CA SER A 416 -9.55 -26.02 -8.69
C SER A 416 -8.14 -25.82 -8.08
N ARG A 417 -7.74 -26.68 -7.13
CA ARG A 417 -6.54 -26.51 -6.28
C ARG A 417 -5.23 -26.36 -7.06
N PHE A 418 -4.93 -27.30 -7.94
CA PHE A 418 -3.67 -27.30 -8.69
C PHE A 418 -3.59 -26.14 -9.70
N ARG A 419 -4.70 -25.88 -10.40
CA ARG A 419 -4.79 -24.79 -11.37
C ARG A 419 -4.61 -23.43 -10.70
N HIS A 420 -5.27 -23.20 -9.57
CA HIS A 420 -5.16 -21.94 -8.84
C HIS A 420 -3.82 -21.77 -8.12
N GLY A 421 -3.22 -22.85 -7.60
CA GLY A 421 -1.85 -22.82 -7.06
C GLY A 421 -0.81 -22.38 -8.11
N TRP A 422 -0.92 -22.91 -9.34
CA TRP A 422 -0.08 -22.47 -10.46
C TRP A 422 -0.31 -21.00 -10.84
N LEU A 423 -1.56 -20.57 -10.85
CA LEU A 423 -1.91 -19.16 -11.12
C LEU A 423 -1.32 -18.23 -10.05
N LEU A 424 -1.40 -18.59 -8.77
CA LEU A 424 -0.77 -17.83 -7.68
C LEU A 424 0.75 -17.72 -7.86
N LEU A 425 1.42 -18.81 -8.24
CA LEU A 425 2.86 -18.76 -8.50
C LEU A 425 3.20 -17.82 -9.67
N ARG A 426 2.39 -17.81 -10.75
CA ARG A 426 2.52 -16.83 -11.83
C ARG A 426 2.28 -15.41 -11.34
N MET A 427 1.34 -15.20 -10.41
CA MET A 427 1.11 -13.89 -9.78
C MET A 427 2.32 -13.44 -8.96
N VAL A 428 2.94 -14.33 -8.19
CA VAL A 428 4.17 -14.03 -7.45
C VAL A 428 5.30 -13.58 -8.40
N LEU A 429 5.51 -14.29 -9.51
CA LEU A 429 6.52 -13.93 -10.50
C LEU A 429 6.20 -12.59 -11.18
N PHE A 430 4.94 -12.37 -11.50
CA PHE A 430 4.46 -11.11 -12.07
C PHE A 430 4.67 -9.94 -11.07
N ALA A 431 4.24 -10.11 -9.82
CA ALA A 431 4.42 -9.11 -8.78
C ALA A 431 5.91 -8.84 -8.50
N PHE A 432 6.76 -9.85 -8.48
CA PHE A 432 8.20 -9.67 -8.36
C PHE A 432 8.76 -8.73 -9.44
N ARG A 433 8.38 -8.96 -10.70
CA ARG A 433 8.83 -8.11 -11.82
C ARG A 433 8.34 -6.65 -11.70
N LYS A 434 7.14 -6.46 -11.15
CA LYS A 434 6.48 -5.14 -11.09
C LYS A 434 6.77 -4.35 -9.81
N LEU A 435 7.09 -5.04 -8.71
CA LEU A 435 7.26 -4.41 -7.39
C LEU A 435 8.72 -4.47 -6.88
N LYS A 436 9.46 -5.52 -7.24
CA LYS A 436 10.82 -5.75 -6.73
C LYS A 436 11.90 -5.55 -7.78
N ALA A 437 11.73 -6.12 -8.97
CA ALA A 437 12.71 -6.01 -10.05
C ALA A 437 12.58 -4.66 -10.79
N LEU A 438 12.67 -3.56 -10.04
CA LEU A 438 12.62 -2.19 -10.54
C LEU A 438 14.04 -1.63 -10.73
N ASP A 439 14.19 -0.71 -11.68
CA ASP A 439 15.46 0.03 -11.92
C ASP A 439 15.62 1.18 -10.94
#